data_d80379db111018113594fbcc526f0083
#
_entry.id   d80379db111018113594fbcc526f0083
#
_cell.length_a   1.000
_cell.length_b   1.000
_cell.length_c   1.000
_cell.angle_alpha   90.00
_cell.angle_beta   90.00
_cell.angle_gamma   90.00
#
_symmetry.space_group_name_H-M   'P 1'
#
loop_
_entity.id
_entity.type
_entity.pdbx_description
1 polymer ?
#
loop_
_entity_poly.entity_id
_entity_poly.type
_entity_poly.pdbx_seq_one_letter_code
_entity_poly.pdbx_strand_id
1 'polypeptide(L)'
;MPKVSKVTAADRGSVPGMFEYASAEVDGFAVTMQSYEADFYGTFAYKGLPNDQCQASHVGYILKGKLTARLADGSEEVFEAGDAVVLGPGHTPVFAAGSEFVMFTPLVEEKAQAEIVQANMMKYAKEHGIAVPG
;
A
#
# COMPACT_ATOMS: atom_id res chain seq x y z
N MET A 1 -13.97 -20.53 -8.06
CA MET A 1 -13.44 -19.20 -8.41
C MET A 1 -12.93 -18.52 -7.15
N PRO A 2 -11.66 -18.12 -7.09
CA PRO A 2 -11.14 -17.44 -5.91
C PRO A 2 -11.72 -16.03 -5.78
N LYS A 3 -11.95 -15.64 -4.55
CA LYS A 3 -12.26 -14.26 -4.22
C LYS A 3 -11.46 -13.84 -3.00
N VAL A 4 -11.17 -12.55 -2.92
CA VAL A 4 -10.49 -11.96 -1.76
C VAL A 4 -11.46 -11.00 -1.10
N SER A 5 -11.63 -11.12 0.21
CA SER A 5 -12.47 -10.19 0.97
C SER A 5 -11.78 -9.86 2.30
N LYS A 6 -12.26 -8.83 2.96
CA LYS A 6 -11.73 -8.40 4.27
C LYS A 6 -11.84 -9.49 5.33
N VAL A 7 -12.78 -10.41 5.20
CA VAL A 7 -13.00 -11.47 6.19
C VAL A 7 -12.38 -12.79 5.81
N THR A 8 -12.10 -13.05 4.53
CA THR A 8 -11.63 -14.36 4.05
C THR A 8 -10.19 -14.35 3.54
N ALA A 9 -9.55 -13.19 3.43
CA ALA A 9 -8.19 -13.10 2.94
C ALA A 9 -7.23 -13.90 3.84
N ALA A 10 -6.26 -14.57 3.21
CA ALA A 10 -5.30 -15.40 3.92
C ALA A 10 -4.39 -14.60 4.85
N ASP A 11 -4.05 -13.38 4.44
CA ASP A 11 -3.21 -12.48 5.24
C ASP A 11 -4.03 -11.26 5.64
N ARG A 12 -4.26 -11.12 6.94
CA ARG A 12 -5.04 -10.01 7.49
C ARG A 12 -4.38 -9.50 8.75
N GLY A 13 -4.42 -8.20 8.95
CA GLY A 13 -3.86 -7.63 10.16
C GLY A 13 -4.12 -6.14 10.25
N SER A 14 -3.55 -5.55 11.28
CA SER A 14 -3.60 -4.12 11.49
C SER A 14 -2.30 -3.62 12.09
N VAL A 15 -1.98 -2.37 11.78
CA VAL A 15 -0.96 -1.62 12.49
C VAL A 15 -1.73 -0.57 13.27
N PRO A 16 -1.88 -0.72 14.61
CA PRO A 16 -2.74 0.14 15.40
C PRO A 16 -2.46 1.62 15.22
N GLY A 17 -3.52 2.40 14.99
CA GLY A 17 -3.42 3.85 14.75
C GLY A 17 -3.01 4.23 13.34
N MET A 18 -2.66 3.27 12.49
CA MET A 18 -2.23 3.51 11.12
C MET A 18 -3.21 2.94 10.10
N PHE A 19 -3.27 1.62 9.97
CA PHE A 19 -4.13 1.00 8.97
C PHE A 19 -4.50 -0.45 9.31
N GLU A 20 -5.54 -0.92 8.62
CA GLU A 20 -5.91 -2.34 8.56
C GLU A 20 -5.71 -2.84 7.14
N TYR A 21 -5.34 -4.11 7.00
CA TYR A 21 -5.14 -4.69 5.68
C TYR A 21 -5.70 -6.10 5.58
N ALA A 22 -6.06 -6.48 4.35
CA ALA A 22 -6.43 -7.82 3.96
C ALA A 22 -5.81 -8.09 2.60
N SER A 23 -5.04 -9.16 2.47
CA SER A 23 -4.29 -9.44 1.27
C SER A 23 -4.27 -10.93 0.94
N ALA A 24 -4.20 -11.25 -0.34
CA ALA A 24 -4.02 -12.63 -0.81
C ALA A 24 -3.30 -12.63 -2.15
N GLU A 25 -2.61 -13.74 -2.42
CA GLU A 25 -1.99 -13.99 -3.72
C GLU A 25 -2.98 -14.76 -4.57
N VAL A 26 -3.36 -14.22 -5.72
CA VAL A 26 -4.34 -14.83 -6.63
C VAL A 26 -3.89 -14.63 -8.07
N ASP A 27 -3.71 -15.73 -8.79
CA ASP A 27 -3.43 -15.72 -10.23
C ASP A 27 -2.31 -14.77 -10.65
N GLY A 28 -1.22 -14.75 -9.89
CA GLY A 28 -0.05 -13.91 -10.20
C GLY A 28 -0.18 -12.48 -9.72
N PHE A 29 -1.21 -12.15 -8.94
CA PHE A 29 -1.40 -10.83 -8.34
C PHE A 29 -1.37 -10.90 -6.82
N ALA A 30 -0.82 -9.85 -6.21
CA ALA A 30 -1.11 -9.53 -4.83
C ALA A 30 -2.36 -8.66 -4.82
N VAL A 31 -3.44 -9.15 -4.23
CA VAL A 31 -4.69 -8.41 -4.10
C VAL A 31 -4.75 -7.86 -2.69
N THR A 32 -4.77 -6.54 -2.55
CA THR A 32 -4.69 -5.87 -1.25
C THR A 32 -5.86 -4.92 -1.07
N MET A 33 -6.53 -5.05 0.07
CA MET A 33 -7.53 -4.09 0.54
C MET A 33 -6.97 -3.45 1.79
N GLN A 34 -7.01 -2.13 1.86
CA GLN A 34 -6.40 -1.41 2.97
C GLN A 34 -7.27 -0.22 3.37
N SER A 35 -7.36 0.02 4.69
CA SER A 35 -8.11 1.15 5.25
C SER A 35 -7.19 1.90 6.21
N TYR A 36 -7.09 3.22 6.04
CA TYR A 36 -6.20 4.07 6.84
C TYR A 36 -6.95 4.81 7.93
N GLU A 37 -6.46 4.72 9.16
CA GLU A 37 -7.03 5.43 10.31
C GLU A 37 -6.44 6.83 10.46
N ALA A 38 -5.23 7.04 9.95
CA ALA A 38 -4.51 8.31 10.00
C ALA A 38 -3.88 8.60 8.64
N ASP A 39 -3.45 9.84 8.42
CA ASP A 39 -2.70 10.19 7.22
C ASP A 39 -1.43 9.32 7.18
N PHE A 40 -1.19 8.72 6.03
CA PHE A 40 -0.04 7.85 5.81
C PHE A 40 0.87 8.45 4.74
N TYR A 41 2.11 8.71 5.12
CA TYR A 41 3.14 9.24 4.23
C TYR A 41 4.11 8.11 3.90
N GLY A 42 4.08 7.63 2.66
CA GLY A 42 4.79 6.41 2.26
C GLY A 42 6.31 6.53 2.13
N THR A 43 6.87 7.71 2.30
CA THR A 43 8.31 7.95 2.09
C THR A 43 9.20 6.97 2.86
N PHE A 44 8.91 6.73 4.12
CA PHE A 44 9.74 5.85 4.95
C PHE A 44 9.67 4.39 4.49
N ALA A 45 8.55 3.97 3.93
CA ALA A 45 8.33 2.57 3.55
C ALA A 45 9.21 2.12 2.38
N TYR A 46 9.57 3.05 1.51
CA TYR A 46 10.29 2.75 0.27
C TYR A 46 11.76 3.18 0.29
N LYS A 47 12.26 3.56 1.43
CA LYS A 47 13.66 3.98 1.58
C LYS A 47 14.60 2.83 1.22
N GLY A 48 15.55 3.11 0.33
CA GLY A 48 16.50 2.11 -0.18
C GLY A 48 16.14 1.55 -1.55
N LEU A 49 14.91 1.81 -2.01
CA LEU A 49 14.51 1.51 -3.39
C LEU A 49 14.93 2.69 -4.31
N PRO A 50 14.93 2.50 -5.63
CA PRO A 50 15.28 3.59 -6.55
C PRO A 50 14.47 4.86 -6.25
N ASN A 51 15.17 5.98 -6.07
CA ASN A 51 14.61 7.28 -5.69
C ASN A 51 13.76 7.24 -4.39
N ASP A 52 13.95 6.21 -3.56
CA ASP A 52 13.15 5.97 -2.36
C ASP A 52 11.64 5.94 -2.68
N GLN A 53 11.30 5.30 -3.79
CA GLN A 53 9.93 5.20 -4.28
C GLN A 53 9.51 3.76 -4.51
N CYS A 54 8.20 3.51 -4.44
CA CYS A 54 7.61 2.22 -4.76
C CYS A 54 7.85 1.89 -6.23
N GLN A 55 8.38 0.72 -6.50
CA GLN A 55 8.70 0.26 -7.86
C GLN A 55 7.67 -0.72 -8.42
N ALA A 56 6.60 -0.98 -7.70
CA ALA A 56 5.54 -1.85 -8.16
C ALA A 56 4.46 -1.07 -8.91
N SER A 57 3.85 -1.73 -9.90
CA SER A 57 2.70 -1.20 -10.62
C SER A 57 1.43 -1.57 -9.86
N HIS A 58 0.46 -0.66 -9.83
CA HIS A 58 -0.82 -0.91 -9.18
C HIS A 58 -1.98 -0.60 -10.11
N VAL A 59 -2.98 -1.47 -10.11
CA VAL A 59 -4.28 -1.22 -10.74
C VAL A 59 -5.33 -1.45 -9.68
N GLY A 60 -6.24 -0.51 -9.51
CA GLY A 60 -7.23 -0.66 -8.46
C GLY A 60 -8.30 0.42 -8.46
N TYR A 61 -8.90 0.61 -7.30
CA TYR A 61 -10.04 1.49 -7.13
C TYR A 61 -10.03 2.11 -5.74
N ILE A 62 -10.28 3.40 -5.67
CA ILE A 62 -10.41 4.12 -4.40
C ILE A 62 -11.86 4.06 -3.97
N LEU A 63 -12.12 3.41 -2.84
CA LEU A 63 -13.47 3.26 -2.28
C LEU A 63 -13.86 4.47 -1.43
N LYS A 64 -12.92 5.01 -0.67
CA LYS A 64 -13.10 6.17 0.20
C LYS A 64 -11.82 6.97 0.24
N GLY A 65 -11.95 8.27 0.50
CA GLY A 65 -10.81 9.13 0.76
C GLY A 65 -10.01 9.52 -0.46
N LYS A 66 -8.69 9.55 -0.30
CA LYS A 66 -7.81 10.13 -1.31
C LYS A 66 -6.42 9.52 -1.25
N LEU A 67 -5.88 9.17 -2.42
CA LEU A 67 -4.49 8.82 -2.62
C LEU A 67 -3.82 9.93 -3.44
N THR A 68 -2.73 10.50 -2.92
CA THR A 68 -1.86 11.39 -3.68
C THR A 68 -0.58 10.62 -4.00
N ALA A 69 -0.29 10.43 -5.28
CA ALA A 69 0.93 9.77 -5.72
C ALA A 69 1.92 10.82 -6.22
N ARG A 70 3.07 10.90 -5.56
CA ARG A 70 4.16 11.76 -6.02
C ARG A 70 5.03 10.94 -6.97
N LEU A 71 5.20 11.43 -8.19
CA LEU A 71 5.91 10.73 -9.25
C LEU A 71 7.40 11.10 -9.28
N ALA A 72 8.18 10.33 -10.06
CA ALA A 72 9.64 10.50 -10.11
C ALA A 72 10.07 11.88 -10.61
N ASP A 73 9.28 12.53 -11.46
CA ASP A 73 9.56 13.87 -11.98
C ASP A 73 9.13 15.00 -11.02
N GLY A 74 8.62 14.65 -9.83
CA GLY A 74 8.15 15.62 -8.84
C GLY A 74 6.70 16.04 -9.01
N SER A 75 6.04 15.62 -10.08
CA SER A 75 4.60 15.88 -10.25
C SER A 75 3.78 14.99 -9.32
N GLU A 76 2.53 15.37 -9.12
CA GLU A 76 1.60 14.62 -8.28
C GLU A 76 0.36 14.25 -9.07
N GLU A 77 -0.18 13.07 -8.78
CA GLU A 77 -1.46 12.63 -9.32
C GLU A 77 -2.37 12.29 -8.15
N VAL A 78 -3.60 12.78 -8.18
CA VAL A 78 -4.56 12.61 -7.09
C VAL A 78 -5.69 11.69 -7.54
N PHE A 79 -5.93 10.64 -6.75
CA PHE A 79 -7.04 9.72 -6.96
C PHE A 79 -8.00 9.85 -5.77
N GLU A 80 -9.27 10.05 -6.06
CA GLU A 80 -10.29 10.21 -5.04
C GLU A 80 -11.30 9.06 -5.09
N ALA A 81 -12.18 9.00 -4.10
CA ALA A 81 -13.23 7.98 -4.05
C ALA A 81 -14.00 7.94 -5.37
N GLY A 82 -14.12 6.76 -5.96
CA GLY A 82 -14.74 6.56 -7.26
C GLY A 82 -13.77 6.52 -8.43
N ASP A 83 -12.49 6.82 -8.21
CA ASP A 83 -11.49 6.78 -9.28
C ASP A 83 -10.86 5.41 -9.41
N ALA A 84 -10.70 4.97 -10.65
CA ALA A 84 -9.84 3.83 -10.96
C ALA A 84 -8.38 4.30 -10.93
N VAL A 85 -7.51 3.45 -10.40
CA VAL A 85 -6.07 3.74 -10.28
C VAL A 85 -5.32 2.90 -11.29
N VAL A 86 -4.46 3.55 -12.08
CA VAL A 86 -3.44 2.88 -12.88
C VAL A 86 -2.15 3.62 -12.60
N LEU A 87 -1.25 2.99 -11.85
CA LEU A 87 -0.07 3.65 -11.32
C LEU A 87 1.16 2.79 -11.62
N GLY A 88 2.10 3.33 -12.37
CA GLY A 88 3.34 2.65 -12.71
C GLY A 88 4.41 2.75 -11.62
N PRO A 89 5.58 2.11 -11.86
CA PRO A 89 6.71 2.19 -10.94
C PRO A 89 7.21 3.63 -10.76
N GLY A 90 7.80 3.90 -9.59
CA GLY A 90 8.37 5.21 -9.31
C GLY A 90 7.38 6.22 -8.75
N HIS A 91 6.69 5.83 -7.69
CA HIS A 91 5.76 6.71 -6.99
C HIS A 91 5.94 6.62 -5.48
N THR A 92 5.58 7.70 -4.79
CA THR A 92 5.48 7.74 -3.32
C THR A 92 4.04 8.04 -2.96
N PRO A 93 3.33 7.13 -2.30
CA PRO A 93 1.94 7.34 -1.96
C PRO A 93 1.77 8.14 -0.67
N VAL A 94 0.74 8.98 -0.66
CA VAL A 94 0.22 9.61 0.56
C VAL A 94 -1.27 9.31 0.61
N PHE A 95 -1.69 8.61 1.66
CA PHE A 95 -3.10 8.29 1.88
C PHE A 95 -3.66 9.19 2.97
N ALA A 96 -4.78 9.83 2.69
CA ALA A 96 -5.49 10.62 3.70
C ALA A 96 -6.17 9.70 4.72
N ALA A 97 -6.30 10.16 5.96
CA ALA A 97 -7.07 9.46 6.97
C ALA A 97 -8.49 9.18 6.46
N GLY A 98 -8.99 7.99 6.72
CA GLY A 98 -10.29 7.54 6.23
C GLY A 98 -10.27 6.96 4.82
N SER A 99 -9.11 6.88 4.18
CA SER A 99 -8.99 6.27 2.84
C SER A 99 -9.13 4.76 2.89
N GLU A 100 -9.76 4.22 1.86
CA GLU A 100 -9.93 2.78 1.66
C GLU A 100 -9.80 2.46 0.18
N PHE A 101 -9.03 1.42 -0.13
CA PHE A 101 -8.79 1.03 -1.51
C PHE A 101 -8.75 -0.49 -1.70
N VAL A 102 -8.85 -0.91 -2.95
CA VAL A 102 -8.44 -2.23 -3.40
C VAL A 102 -7.42 -2.05 -4.51
N MET A 103 -6.29 -2.77 -4.40
CA MET A 103 -5.21 -2.72 -5.40
C MET A 103 -4.83 -4.12 -5.84
N PHE A 104 -4.50 -4.23 -7.12
CA PHE A 104 -3.96 -5.43 -7.74
C PHE A 104 -2.53 -5.11 -8.18
N THR A 105 -1.58 -5.87 -7.69
CA THR A 105 -0.16 -5.65 -7.97
C THR A 105 0.43 -6.94 -8.52
N PRO A 106 1.18 -6.91 -9.63
CA PRO A 106 1.87 -8.11 -10.10
C PRO A 106 2.73 -8.70 -8.99
N LEU A 107 2.54 -9.98 -8.70
CA LEU A 107 3.18 -10.63 -7.56
C LEU A 107 4.70 -10.57 -7.64
N VAL A 108 5.28 -10.69 -8.82
CA VAL A 108 6.73 -10.59 -9.04
C VAL A 108 7.25 -9.22 -8.59
N GLU A 109 6.53 -8.15 -8.92
CA GLU A 109 6.91 -6.79 -8.55
C GLU A 109 6.75 -6.55 -7.05
N GLU A 110 5.67 -7.06 -6.47
CA GLU A 110 5.44 -6.97 -5.03
C GLU A 110 6.56 -7.67 -4.25
N LYS A 111 6.90 -8.89 -4.63
CA LYS A 111 7.94 -9.68 -3.96
C LYS A 111 9.33 -9.09 -4.14
N ALA A 112 9.59 -8.44 -5.27
CA ALA A 112 10.89 -7.86 -5.54
C ALA A 112 11.29 -6.78 -4.53
N GLN A 113 10.33 -6.11 -3.92
CA GLN A 113 10.59 -5.05 -2.93
C GLN A 113 10.07 -5.35 -1.52
N ALA A 114 9.35 -6.46 -1.34
CA ALA A 114 8.66 -6.78 -0.07
C ALA A 114 9.60 -6.79 1.13
N GLU A 115 10.79 -7.34 1.00
CA GLU A 115 11.75 -7.46 2.09
C GLU A 115 12.21 -6.08 2.59
N ILE A 116 12.50 -5.18 1.67
CA ILE A 116 12.91 -3.81 1.98
C ILE A 116 11.76 -3.04 2.63
N VAL A 117 10.57 -3.13 2.04
CA VAL A 117 9.38 -2.43 2.56
C VAL A 117 9.04 -2.93 3.95
N GLN A 118 9.05 -4.25 4.17
CA GLN A 118 8.76 -4.83 5.47
C GLN A 118 9.76 -4.39 6.54
N ALA A 119 11.06 -4.39 6.21
CA ALA A 119 12.09 -3.94 7.14
C ALA A 119 11.91 -2.47 7.52
N ASN A 120 11.56 -1.62 6.54
CA ASN A 120 11.29 -0.20 6.78
C ASN A 120 10.07 0.00 7.66
N MET A 121 9.00 -0.76 7.44
CA MET A 121 7.78 -0.70 8.25
C MET A 121 8.05 -1.11 9.69
N MET A 122 8.81 -2.17 9.91
CA MET A 122 9.16 -2.64 11.25
C MET A 122 10.03 -1.63 12.00
N LYS A 123 10.98 -1.03 11.30
CA LYS A 123 11.85 0.01 11.88
C LYS A 123 11.03 1.23 12.31
N TYR A 124 10.13 1.68 11.46
CA TYR A 124 9.23 2.80 11.76
C TYR A 124 8.37 2.49 12.99
N ALA A 125 7.77 1.31 13.03
CA ALA A 125 6.94 0.89 14.14
C ALA A 125 7.72 0.86 15.46
N LYS A 126 8.94 0.33 15.43
CA LYS A 126 9.81 0.28 16.61
C LYS A 126 10.16 1.69 17.11
N GLU A 127 10.52 2.59 16.20
CA GLU A 127 10.89 3.97 16.53
C GLU A 127 9.71 4.77 17.11
N HIS A 128 8.48 4.39 16.77
CA HIS A 128 7.27 5.09 17.19
C HIS A 128 6.47 4.33 18.25
N GLY A 129 7.01 3.22 18.77
CA GLY A 129 6.35 2.43 19.79
C GLY A 129 5.03 1.78 19.33
N ILE A 130 4.94 1.46 18.03
CA ILE A 130 3.74 0.86 17.46
C ILE A 130 3.89 -0.65 17.43
N ALA A 131 2.85 -1.38 17.90
CA ALA A 131 2.82 -2.83 17.82
C ALA A 131 2.56 -3.26 16.37
N VAL A 132 3.35 -4.22 15.86
CA VAL A 132 3.14 -4.80 14.54
C VAL A 132 2.81 -6.27 14.67
N PRO A 133 1.98 -6.82 13.75
CA PRO A 133 1.72 -8.26 13.71
C PRO A 133 3.05 -8.99 13.48
N GLY A 134 3.33 -9.90 14.38
CA GLY A 134 4.58 -10.67 14.38
C GLY A 134 4.63 -11.78 13.36
#